data_2269c7608e14a65e8b00523bab151e3b
#
_entry.id   2269c7608e14a65e8b00523bab151e3b
#
_cell.length_a   1.000
_cell.length_b   1.000
_cell.length_c   1.000
_cell.angle_alpha   90.00
_cell.angle_beta   90.00
_cell.angle_gamma   90.00
#
_symmetry.space_group_name_H-M   'P 1'
#
loop_
_entity.id
_entity.type
_entity.pdbx_description
1 polymer ?
#
loop_
_entity_poly.entity_id
_entity_poly.type
_entity_poly.pdbx_seq_one_letter_code
_entity_poly.pdbx_strand_id
1 'polypeptide(L)'
;MPRLSPTALAALSFIAVAGLAHAQGPRGGQDANGDGVVSAQEFEDAAKARFQRLDANHDGVIDAEELAAIRQRMEARRAEHPEAGKGGGGSAALSAMDADHDGKITEAEALAAAKARFAALDTDKDGELSQAELPARRGPPN
;
A
#
# COMPACT_ATOMS: atom_id res chain seq x y z
N MET A 1 29.35 62.55 9.00
CA MET A 1 29.85 61.34 8.40
C MET A 1 29.15 60.18 9.03
N PRO A 2 28.13 59.62 8.42
CA PRO A 2 27.46 58.41 8.92
C PRO A 2 28.12 57.16 8.30
N ARG A 3 28.44 56.20 9.14
CA ARG A 3 29.01 54.91 8.78
C ARG A 3 27.88 53.98 8.33
N LEU A 4 27.96 53.47 7.11
CA LEU A 4 27.10 52.44 6.57
C LEU A 4 27.56 51.05 7.09
N SER A 5 26.62 50.36 7.74
CA SER A 5 26.80 48.95 8.13
C SER A 5 26.48 48.02 6.96
N PRO A 6 27.28 47.01 6.66
CA PRO A 6 26.93 46.03 5.64
C PRO A 6 25.96 45.00 6.18
N THR A 7 24.82 44.91 5.56
CA THR A 7 23.81 43.88 5.77
C THR A 7 24.35 42.53 5.27
N ALA A 8 24.53 41.59 6.16
CA ALA A 8 24.92 40.22 5.82
C ALA A 8 23.73 39.49 5.15
N LEU A 9 23.90 39.20 3.86
CA LEU A 9 23.02 38.36 3.07
C LEU A 9 23.32 36.91 3.43
N ALA A 10 22.46 36.27 4.21
CA ALA A 10 22.53 34.85 4.45
C ALA A 10 22.01 34.10 3.22
N ALA A 11 22.93 33.55 2.44
CA ALA A 11 22.59 32.64 1.36
C ALA A 11 22.17 31.29 1.97
N LEU A 12 20.88 30.97 1.90
CA LEU A 12 20.38 29.60 2.11
C LEU A 12 20.86 28.76 0.92
N SER A 13 21.88 27.97 1.15
CA SER A 13 22.26 26.89 0.23
C SER A 13 21.21 25.79 0.31
N PHE A 14 20.34 25.73 -0.68
CA PHE A 14 19.54 24.53 -0.95
C PHE A 14 20.48 23.45 -1.46
N ILE A 15 20.80 22.48 -0.62
CA ILE A 15 21.45 21.26 -1.05
C ILE A 15 20.35 20.43 -1.73
N ALA A 16 20.29 20.49 -3.04
CA ALA A 16 19.55 19.52 -3.83
C ALA A 16 20.29 18.18 -3.71
N VAL A 17 19.79 17.31 -2.86
CA VAL A 17 20.16 15.89 -2.90
C VAL A 17 19.55 15.33 -4.18
N ALA A 18 20.36 15.25 -5.22
CA ALA A 18 20.03 14.50 -6.42
C ALA A 18 20.03 13.03 -6.02
N GLY A 19 18.85 12.49 -5.68
CA GLY A 19 18.64 11.07 -5.51
C GLY A 19 18.98 10.36 -6.81
N LEU A 20 19.93 9.44 -6.74
CA LEU A 20 20.24 8.51 -7.82
C LEU A 20 19.00 7.69 -8.09
N ALA A 21 18.33 7.99 -9.20
CA ALA A 21 17.24 7.21 -9.73
C ALA A 21 17.72 5.77 -9.99
N HIS A 22 17.45 4.88 -9.07
CA HIS A 22 17.51 3.45 -9.33
C HIS A 22 16.21 3.08 -10.04
N ALA A 23 16.25 3.12 -11.38
CA ALA A 23 15.20 2.59 -12.23
C ALA A 23 15.13 1.07 -12.03
N GLN A 24 14.35 0.62 -11.08
CA GLN A 24 13.89 -0.76 -11.03
C GLN A 24 12.38 -0.74 -11.25
N GLY A 25 11.97 -1.42 -12.32
CA GLY A 25 10.65 -1.38 -12.90
C GLY A 25 9.49 -1.68 -11.95
N PRO A 26 8.24 -1.47 -12.40
CA PRO A 26 7.06 -1.37 -11.56
C PRO A 26 6.82 -2.63 -10.75
N ARG A 27 7.18 -2.59 -9.50
CA ARG A 27 6.92 -3.65 -8.54
C ARG A 27 5.52 -3.52 -7.97
N GLY A 28 4.55 -3.91 -8.81
CA GLY A 28 3.25 -4.37 -8.31
C GLY A 28 2.29 -3.36 -7.72
N GLY A 29 1.99 -2.27 -8.40
CA GLY A 29 0.75 -1.51 -8.17
C GLY A 29 0.63 -0.72 -6.85
N GLN A 30 1.66 -0.67 -6.05
CA GLN A 30 1.70 0.12 -4.82
C GLN A 30 2.68 1.31 -4.93
N ASP A 31 3.81 1.13 -5.57
CA ASP A 31 4.74 2.20 -5.95
C ASP A 31 4.26 2.81 -7.27
N ALA A 32 3.49 3.88 -7.19
CA ALA A 32 2.84 4.50 -8.34
C ALA A 32 3.78 5.49 -9.06
N ASN A 33 4.71 6.09 -8.32
CA ASN A 33 5.66 7.05 -8.85
C ASN A 33 6.96 6.41 -9.37
N GLY A 34 7.22 5.13 -9.00
CA GLY A 34 8.38 4.36 -9.47
C GLY A 34 9.70 4.74 -8.80
N ASP A 35 9.66 5.36 -7.62
CA ASP A 35 10.87 5.78 -6.89
C ASP A 35 11.54 4.63 -6.11
N GLY A 36 10.88 3.48 -6.00
CA GLY A 36 11.40 2.27 -5.37
C GLY A 36 11.02 2.10 -3.90
N VAL A 37 10.26 3.04 -3.33
CA VAL A 37 9.64 2.98 -2.01
C VAL A 37 8.12 3.07 -2.17
N VAL A 38 7.37 2.78 -1.11
CA VAL A 38 5.92 2.95 -1.10
C VAL A 38 5.57 3.88 0.04
N SER A 39 5.17 5.08 -0.29
CA SER A 39 4.70 6.06 0.70
C SER A 39 3.38 5.63 1.32
N ALA A 40 3.06 6.17 2.51
CA ALA A 40 1.78 5.95 3.17
C ALA A 40 0.59 6.30 2.25
N GLN A 41 0.70 7.39 1.49
CA GLN A 41 -0.32 7.82 0.54
C GLN A 41 -0.53 6.80 -0.58
N GLU A 42 0.54 6.33 -1.21
CA GLU A 42 0.46 5.33 -2.27
C GLU A 42 -0.13 4.01 -1.77
N PHE A 43 0.21 3.63 -0.54
CA PHE A 43 -0.36 2.44 0.10
C PHE A 43 -1.87 2.57 0.34
N GLU A 44 -2.34 3.74 0.79
CA GLU A 44 -3.75 4.04 0.97
C GLU A 44 -4.49 4.09 -0.38
N ASP A 45 -3.93 4.74 -1.39
CA ASP A 45 -4.51 4.82 -2.73
C ASP A 45 -4.62 3.43 -3.38
N ALA A 46 -3.61 2.59 -3.17
CA ALA A 46 -3.66 1.19 -3.63
C ALA A 46 -4.73 0.37 -2.88
N ALA A 47 -4.94 0.63 -1.59
CA ALA A 47 -6.00 -0.01 -0.80
C ALA A 47 -7.38 0.43 -1.29
N LYS A 48 -7.58 1.73 -1.53
CA LYS A 48 -8.81 2.28 -2.10
C LYS A 48 -9.11 1.72 -3.49
N ALA A 49 -8.12 1.69 -4.37
CA ALA A 49 -8.28 1.10 -5.70
C ALA A 49 -8.58 -0.41 -5.64
N ARG A 50 -8.06 -1.10 -4.62
CA ARG A 50 -8.41 -2.51 -4.37
C ARG A 50 -9.84 -2.65 -3.88
N PHE A 51 -10.28 -1.83 -2.93
CA PHE A 51 -11.65 -1.81 -2.44
C PHE A 51 -12.64 -1.62 -3.60
N GLN A 52 -12.46 -0.59 -4.43
CA GLN A 52 -13.31 -0.29 -5.60
C GLN A 52 -13.40 -1.43 -6.62
N ARG A 53 -12.39 -2.30 -6.70
CA ARG A 53 -12.44 -3.49 -7.56
C ARG A 53 -13.20 -4.66 -6.95
N LEU A 54 -13.37 -4.66 -5.64
CA LEU A 54 -14.10 -5.70 -4.89
C LEU A 54 -15.55 -5.31 -4.70
N ASP A 55 -15.82 -4.03 -4.52
CA ASP A 55 -17.14 -3.39 -4.52
C ASP A 55 -17.64 -3.31 -5.99
N ALA A 56 -18.37 -4.32 -6.41
CA ALA A 56 -18.79 -4.48 -7.80
C ALA A 56 -20.01 -3.63 -8.15
N ASN A 57 -20.86 -3.35 -7.16
CA ASN A 57 -22.05 -2.52 -7.30
C ASN A 57 -21.79 -1.04 -7.04
N HIS A 58 -20.60 -0.70 -6.48
CA HIS A 58 -20.16 0.67 -6.16
C HIS A 58 -21.05 1.38 -5.14
N ASP A 59 -21.57 0.65 -4.15
CA ASP A 59 -22.37 1.21 -3.07
C ASP A 59 -21.53 1.68 -1.86
N GLY A 60 -20.22 1.46 -1.91
CA GLY A 60 -19.27 1.84 -0.87
C GLY A 60 -19.12 0.81 0.24
N VAL A 61 -19.68 -0.38 0.05
CA VAL A 61 -19.63 -1.49 1.01
C VAL A 61 -19.43 -2.79 0.25
N ILE A 62 -18.49 -3.61 0.66
CA ILE A 62 -18.38 -4.99 0.17
C ILE A 62 -19.29 -5.85 1.03
N ASP A 63 -20.44 -6.24 0.50
CA ASP A 63 -21.46 -6.99 1.20
C ASP A 63 -21.19 -8.51 1.18
N ALA A 64 -22.10 -9.28 1.82
CA ALA A 64 -21.96 -10.73 1.94
C ALA A 64 -22.01 -11.45 0.59
N GLU A 65 -22.72 -10.91 -0.41
CA GLU A 65 -22.83 -11.47 -1.74
C GLU A 65 -21.52 -11.26 -2.53
N GLU A 66 -20.97 -10.06 -2.45
CA GLU A 66 -19.66 -9.74 -3.04
C GLU A 66 -18.53 -10.51 -2.37
N LEU A 67 -18.57 -10.64 -1.03
CA LEU A 67 -17.61 -11.47 -0.29
C LEU A 67 -17.69 -12.95 -0.70
N ALA A 68 -18.88 -13.47 -0.96
CA ALA A 68 -19.05 -14.84 -1.47
C ALA A 68 -18.45 -14.99 -2.88
N ALA A 69 -18.70 -14.04 -3.76
CA ALA A 69 -18.12 -14.01 -5.11
C ALA A 69 -16.60 -13.91 -5.09
N ILE A 70 -16.04 -13.10 -4.19
CA ILE A 70 -14.59 -12.97 -3.98
C ILE A 70 -14.00 -14.31 -3.51
N ARG A 71 -14.62 -14.97 -2.53
CA ARG A 71 -14.19 -16.28 -2.03
C ARG A 71 -14.19 -17.34 -3.14
N GLN A 72 -15.24 -17.41 -3.92
CA GLN A 72 -15.33 -18.33 -5.06
C GLN A 72 -14.19 -18.09 -6.08
N ARG A 73 -13.92 -16.84 -6.44
CA ARG A 73 -12.79 -16.50 -7.33
C ARG A 73 -11.44 -16.91 -6.76
N MET A 74 -11.27 -16.74 -5.44
CA MET A 74 -10.02 -17.15 -4.75
C MET A 74 -9.86 -18.68 -4.75
N GLU A 75 -10.95 -19.42 -4.52
CA GLU A 75 -10.96 -20.89 -4.54
C GLU A 75 -10.68 -21.43 -5.94
N ALA A 76 -11.33 -20.89 -6.97
CA ALA A 76 -11.07 -21.25 -8.35
C ALA A 76 -9.61 -21.03 -8.72
N ARG A 77 -9.05 -19.86 -8.38
CA ARG A 77 -7.64 -19.54 -8.62
C ARG A 77 -6.68 -20.45 -7.87
N ARG A 78 -7.06 -20.87 -6.67
CA ARG A 78 -6.28 -21.82 -5.87
C ARG A 78 -6.30 -23.22 -6.47
N ALA A 79 -7.42 -23.63 -7.06
CA ALA A 79 -7.54 -24.91 -7.75
C ALA A 79 -6.70 -24.93 -9.03
N GLU A 80 -6.64 -23.82 -9.78
CA GLU A 80 -5.82 -23.69 -10.99
C GLU A 80 -4.31 -23.59 -10.67
N HIS A 81 -3.95 -23.01 -9.52
CA HIS A 81 -2.56 -22.75 -9.10
C HIS A 81 -2.30 -23.24 -7.66
N PRO A 82 -2.26 -24.56 -7.40
CA PRO A 82 -2.14 -25.11 -6.04
C PRO A 82 -0.85 -24.69 -5.35
N GLU A 83 0.23 -24.45 -6.10
CA GLU A 83 1.51 -23.98 -5.52
C GLU A 83 1.48 -22.49 -5.12
N ALA A 84 0.66 -21.68 -5.77
CA ALA A 84 0.49 -20.27 -5.39
C ALA A 84 -0.34 -20.09 -4.11
N GLY A 85 -1.08 -21.12 -3.71
CA GLY A 85 -2.04 -21.08 -2.60
C GLY A 85 -1.45 -21.28 -1.20
N LYS A 86 -0.14 -21.51 -1.06
CA LYS A 86 0.51 -21.69 0.25
C LYS A 86 0.63 -20.41 1.10
N GLY A 87 0.19 -19.26 0.55
CA GLY A 87 0.08 -17.99 1.27
C GLY A 87 -1.37 -17.65 1.61
N GLY A 88 -2.01 -18.41 2.49
CA GLY A 88 -3.43 -18.36 2.85
C GLY A 88 -4.00 -17.04 3.38
N GLY A 89 -3.49 -15.89 2.92
CA GLY A 89 -3.84 -14.57 3.42
C GLY A 89 -5.13 -13.94 2.86
N GLY A 90 -5.77 -14.54 1.84
CA GLY A 90 -6.89 -13.87 1.18
C GLY A 90 -8.15 -13.78 2.03
N SER A 91 -8.63 -14.89 2.58
CA SER A 91 -9.83 -14.90 3.43
C SER A 91 -9.56 -14.30 4.81
N ALA A 92 -8.39 -14.58 5.40
CA ALA A 92 -7.98 -13.97 6.65
C ALA A 92 -7.80 -12.44 6.53
N ALA A 93 -7.31 -11.96 5.40
CA ALA A 93 -7.19 -10.53 5.14
C ALA A 93 -8.57 -9.85 5.01
N LEU A 94 -9.55 -10.51 4.41
CA LEU A 94 -10.92 -9.99 4.34
C LEU A 94 -11.57 -9.94 5.74
N SER A 95 -11.43 -11.00 6.53
CA SER A 95 -11.94 -11.00 7.92
C SER A 95 -11.22 -9.99 8.82
N ALA A 96 -9.97 -9.65 8.53
CA ALA A 96 -9.25 -8.63 9.28
C ALA A 96 -9.65 -7.19 8.88
N MET A 97 -10.33 -7.02 7.74
CA MET A 97 -10.89 -5.74 7.32
C MET A 97 -12.25 -5.46 7.96
N ASP A 98 -13.04 -6.49 8.23
CA ASP A 98 -14.32 -6.41 8.93
C ASP A 98 -14.04 -6.25 10.44
N ALA A 99 -13.93 -4.99 10.88
CA ALA A 99 -13.49 -4.67 12.24
C ALA A 99 -14.60 -4.81 13.28
N ASP A 100 -15.86 -4.58 12.91
CA ASP A 100 -17.03 -4.69 13.78
C ASP A 100 -17.73 -6.04 13.67
N HIS A 101 -17.29 -6.89 12.73
CA HIS A 101 -17.80 -8.23 12.48
C HIS A 101 -19.29 -8.28 12.11
N ASP A 102 -19.75 -7.26 11.38
CA ASP A 102 -21.10 -7.19 10.84
C ASP A 102 -21.29 -8.00 9.55
N GLY A 103 -20.20 -8.56 9.03
CA GLY A 103 -20.19 -9.37 7.82
C GLY A 103 -20.09 -8.55 6.54
N LYS A 104 -19.82 -7.27 6.64
CA LYS A 104 -19.58 -6.35 5.55
C LYS A 104 -18.20 -5.70 5.71
N ILE A 105 -17.71 -5.05 4.67
CA ILE A 105 -16.48 -4.27 4.74
C ILE A 105 -16.77 -2.92 4.12
N THR A 106 -16.72 -1.87 4.91
CA THR A 106 -16.83 -0.49 4.44
C THR A 106 -15.50 0.02 3.91
N GLU A 107 -15.52 1.06 3.07
CA GLU A 107 -14.28 1.72 2.62
C GLU A 107 -13.44 2.22 3.81
N ALA A 108 -14.10 2.73 4.85
CA ALA A 108 -13.43 3.22 6.07
C ALA A 108 -12.67 2.09 6.78
N GLU A 109 -13.25 0.92 6.92
CA GLU A 109 -12.61 -0.26 7.52
C GLU A 109 -11.46 -0.78 6.66
N ALA A 110 -11.65 -0.84 5.34
CA ALA A 110 -10.60 -1.24 4.42
C ALA A 110 -9.38 -0.31 4.50
N LEU A 111 -9.61 1.02 4.59
CA LEU A 111 -8.54 2.00 4.76
C LEU A 111 -7.90 1.93 6.15
N ALA A 112 -8.69 1.72 7.21
CA ALA A 112 -8.17 1.55 8.57
C ALA A 112 -7.26 0.31 8.65
N ALA A 113 -7.68 -0.80 8.06
CA ALA A 113 -6.87 -2.02 7.98
C ALA A 113 -5.58 -1.80 7.15
N ALA A 114 -5.65 -1.01 6.08
CA ALA A 114 -4.48 -0.64 5.28
C ALA A 114 -3.48 0.18 6.09
N LYS A 115 -3.94 1.20 6.83
CA LYS A 115 -3.10 2.02 7.73
C LYS A 115 -2.44 1.19 8.83
N ALA A 116 -3.20 0.30 9.46
CA ALA A 116 -2.67 -0.60 10.48
C ALA A 116 -1.59 -1.52 9.90
N ARG A 117 -1.80 -2.03 8.67
CA ARG A 117 -0.84 -2.87 7.98
C ARG A 117 0.42 -2.09 7.57
N PHE A 118 0.26 -0.86 7.07
CA PHE A 118 1.38 0.02 6.76
C PHE A 118 2.25 0.22 7.99
N ALA A 119 1.66 0.65 9.11
CA ALA A 119 2.37 0.88 10.37
C ALA A 119 3.05 -0.38 10.96
N ALA A 120 2.55 -1.57 10.62
CA ALA A 120 3.19 -2.83 11.02
C ALA A 120 4.37 -3.21 10.13
N LEU A 121 4.41 -2.73 8.89
CA LEU A 121 5.50 -2.95 7.93
C LEU A 121 6.59 -1.90 8.05
N ASP A 122 6.21 -0.65 8.30
CA ASP A 122 7.09 0.50 8.54
C ASP A 122 7.80 0.34 9.90
N THR A 123 8.93 -0.35 9.86
CA THR A 123 9.67 -0.74 11.07
C THR A 123 10.54 0.38 11.61
N ASP A 124 11.07 1.22 10.74
CA ASP A 124 11.93 2.36 11.11
C ASP A 124 11.13 3.65 11.29
N LYS A 125 9.82 3.64 10.92
CA LYS A 125 8.85 4.73 11.09
C LYS A 125 9.24 6.00 10.34
N ASP A 126 9.79 5.83 9.15
CA ASP A 126 10.12 6.96 8.26
C ASP A 126 8.92 7.41 7.40
N GLY A 127 7.80 6.65 7.43
CA GLY A 127 6.57 6.95 6.68
C GLY A 127 6.59 6.44 5.24
N GLU A 128 7.56 5.62 4.89
CA GLU A 128 7.73 4.97 3.60
C GLU A 128 8.01 3.48 3.81
N LEU A 129 7.65 2.64 2.88
CA LEU A 129 8.02 1.23 2.90
C LEU A 129 9.14 0.99 1.89
N SER A 130 10.30 0.71 2.40
CA SER A 130 11.44 0.29 1.62
C SER A 130 11.25 -1.14 1.09
N GLN A 131 12.07 -1.54 0.12
CA GLN A 131 12.05 -2.91 -0.41
C GLN A 131 12.34 -3.98 0.67
N ALA A 132 13.06 -3.63 1.72
CA ALA A 132 13.38 -4.54 2.83
C ALA A 132 12.15 -4.80 3.74
N GLU A 133 11.25 -3.83 3.85
CA GLU A 133 10.04 -3.87 4.67
C GLU A 133 8.85 -4.47 3.92
N LEU A 134 8.87 -4.37 2.60
CA LEU A 134 7.86 -5.02 1.79
C LEU A 134 8.02 -6.55 1.84
N PRO A 135 6.93 -7.30 2.08
CA PRO A 135 7.00 -8.75 2.08
C PRO A 135 7.54 -9.23 0.73
N ALA A 136 8.60 -10.02 0.79
CA ALA A 136 9.23 -10.59 -0.39
C ALA A 136 8.17 -11.29 -1.24
N ARG A 137 7.87 -10.78 -2.44
CA ARG A 137 7.12 -11.55 -3.43
C ARG A 137 7.95 -12.78 -3.72
N ARG A 138 7.45 -13.94 -3.36
CA ARG A 138 8.01 -15.19 -3.88
C ARG A 138 7.91 -15.12 -5.41
N GLY A 139 9.01 -14.77 -6.04
CA GLY A 139 9.18 -14.97 -7.47
C GLY A 139 9.03 -16.46 -7.76
N PRO A 140 8.69 -16.84 -9.00
CA PRO A 140 8.72 -18.24 -9.39
C PRO A 140 10.10 -18.82 -9.05
N PRO A 141 10.18 -20.05 -8.53
CA PRO A 141 11.45 -20.70 -8.35
C PRO A 141 12.15 -20.81 -9.70
N ASN A 142 13.41 -20.37 -9.74
CA ASN A 142 14.29 -20.56 -10.88
C ASN A 142 14.48 -22.05 -11.16
#